data_e2b0fbcb42f364c89ca5da9c12f043f5
#
_entry.id   e2b0fbcb42f364c89ca5da9c12f043f5
#
_cell.length_a   1.000
_cell.length_b   1.000
_cell.length_c   1.000
_cell.angle_alpha   90.00
_cell.angle_beta   90.00
_cell.angle_gamma   90.00
#
_symmetry.space_group_name_H-M   'P 1'
#
loop_
_entity.id
_entity.type
_entity.pdbx_description
1 polymer ?
#
loop_
_entity_poly.entity_id
_entity_poly.type
_entity_poly.pdbx_seq_one_letter_code
_entity_poly.pdbx_strand_id
1 'polypeptide(L)'
;MNREAKSDFLSSRLTMLFVFVLANSSVRLIAVHNDLVDLIWQVGRPKYNPHAAYPLTDEYSGKPWQEKVQSIRLEMEYSSVDALVVTALDEIAWLFNIRGYDLPHTPVLRAYAIVTHESLHLYAPRQKILRSVDIHLKIDFCSHANCVK
;
A
#
# COMPACT_ATOMS: atom_id res chain seq x y z
N MET A 1 0.79 -3.72 -15.33
CA MET A 1 0.50 -2.41 -14.71
C MET A 1 1.76 -1.57 -14.80
N ASN A 2 1.69 -0.51 -15.60
CA ASN A 2 2.84 0.25 -16.09
C ASN A 2 3.69 0.89 -14.98
N ARG A 3 5.01 0.90 -15.18
CA ARG A 3 5.98 1.59 -14.32
C ARG A 3 5.68 3.09 -14.15
N GLU A 4 5.00 3.70 -15.11
CA GLU A 4 4.63 5.12 -15.13
C GLU A 4 3.66 5.52 -14.01
N ALA A 5 2.64 4.71 -13.72
CA ALA A 5 1.66 5.02 -12.67
C ALA A 5 2.25 5.04 -11.25
N LYS A 6 3.43 4.41 -11.04
CA LYS A 6 4.09 4.30 -9.73
C LYS A 6 4.93 5.53 -9.39
N SER A 7 5.54 6.16 -10.41
CA SER A 7 6.31 7.39 -10.22
C SER A 7 5.41 8.60 -9.99
N ASP A 8 4.24 8.63 -10.64
CA ASP A 8 3.33 9.78 -10.59
C ASP A 8 2.62 9.92 -9.23
N PHE A 9 2.35 8.81 -8.53
CA PHE A 9 1.64 8.85 -7.26
C PHE A 9 2.54 9.30 -6.08
N LEU A 10 3.79 8.83 -5.99
CA LEU A 10 4.76 9.30 -5.00
C LEU A 10 5.27 10.71 -5.30
N SER A 11 5.42 11.04 -6.58
CA SER A 11 5.76 12.36 -7.08
C SER A 11 4.68 13.39 -6.71
N SER A 12 3.41 13.07 -6.79
CA SER A 12 2.32 14.04 -6.62
C SER A 12 2.18 14.59 -5.19
N ARG A 13 2.38 13.79 -4.15
CA ARG A 13 2.26 14.26 -2.76
C ARG A 13 3.48 15.05 -2.28
N LEU A 14 4.67 14.55 -2.53
CA LEU A 14 5.91 15.30 -2.30
C LEU A 14 5.94 16.56 -3.16
N THR A 15 5.51 16.48 -4.41
CA THR A 15 5.45 17.62 -5.33
C THR A 15 4.46 18.68 -4.83
N MET A 16 3.27 18.32 -4.34
CA MET A 16 2.31 19.29 -3.78
C MET A 16 2.87 20.03 -2.57
N LEU A 17 3.49 19.31 -1.63
CA LEU A 17 4.10 19.93 -0.45
C LEU A 17 5.26 20.84 -0.84
N PHE A 18 6.14 20.39 -1.73
CA PHE A 18 7.27 21.19 -2.21
C PHE A 18 6.84 22.36 -3.07
N VAL A 19 5.82 22.21 -3.93
CA VAL A 19 5.25 23.31 -4.72
C VAL A 19 4.68 24.38 -3.80
N PHE A 20 3.96 24.01 -2.75
CA PHE A 20 3.44 24.95 -1.77
C PHE A 20 4.53 25.70 -1.01
N VAL A 21 5.57 24.98 -0.55
CA VAL A 21 6.72 25.57 0.18
C VAL A 21 7.56 26.46 -0.75
N LEU A 22 7.70 26.11 -2.03
CA LEU A 22 8.52 26.83 -3.00
C LEU A 22 7.73 27.90 -3.78
N ALA A 23 6.40 27.98 -3.61
CA ALA A 23 5.56 28.96 -4.32
C ALA A 23 6.00 30.42 -4.14
N ASN A 24 6.68 30.73 -3.04
CA ASN A 24 7.24 32.04 -2.71
C ASN A 24 8.75 32.16 -3.01
N SER A 25 9.36 31.14 -3.62
CA SER A 25 10.77 31.14 -3.98
C SER A 25 10.97 31.24 -5.50
N SER A 26 12.13 31.71 -5.93
CA SER A 26 12.50 31.74 -7.37
C SER A 26 12.87 30.35 -7.92
N VAL A 27 12.67 29.29 -7.14
CA VAL A 27 13.01 27.90 -7.52
C VAL A 27 11.86 27.27 -8.30
N ARG A 28 12.15 26.72 -9.48
CA ARG A 28 11.21 25.98 -10.31
C ARG A 28 11.44 24.48 -10.16
N LEU A 29 10.39 23.72 -9.83
CA LEU A 29 10.43 22.27 -9.85
C LEU A 29 10.28 21.76 -11.28
N ILE A 30 11.15 20.85 -11.68
CA ILE A 30 11.12 20.18 -12.97
C ILE A 30 10.86 18.69 -12.73
N ALA A 31 9.79 18.16 -13.32
CA ALA A 31 9.52 16.73 -13.28
C ALA A 31 10.56 15.98 -14.11
N VAL A 32 11.27 15.06 -13.49
CA VAL A 32 12.22 14.15 -14.16
C VAL A 32 11.56 12.79 -14.25
N HIS A 33 11.22 12.36 -15.46
CA HIS A 33 10.51 11.11 -15.71
C HIS A 33 11.35 9.86 -15.43
N ASN A 34 12.66 9.94 -15.56
CA ASN A 34 13.56 8.84 -15.27
C ASN A 34 14.23 9.06 -13.92
N ASP A 35 14.09 8.08 -13.02
CA ASP A 35 14.84 8.11 -11.76
C ASP A 35 16.34 8.02 -12.05
N LEU A 36 17.07 9.06 -11.64
CA LEU A 36 18.51 9.15 -11.88
C LEU A 36 19.29 8.06 -11.16
N VAL A 37 18.81 7.59 -10.01
CA VAL A 37 19.38 6.47 -9.29
C VAL A 37 19.19 5.17 -10.08
N ASP A 38 18.02 4.96 -10.68
CA ASP A 38 17.76 3.81 -11.54
C ASP A 38 18.65 3.78 -12.79
N LEU A 39 19.02 4.94 -13.31
CA LEU A 39 19.95 5.04 -14.46
C LEU A 39 21.38 4.65 -14.09
N ILE A 40 21.84 5.00 -12.90
CA ILE A 40 23.22 4.75 -12.45
C ILE A 40 23.34 3.33 -11.87
N TRP A 41 22.34 2.89 -11.09
CA TRP A 41 22.39 1.62 -10.35
C TRP A 41 21.77 0.47 -11.15
N GLN A 42 22.32 0.19 -12.30
CA GLN A 42 21.86 -0.93 -13.15
C GLN A 42 22.56 -2.25 -12.80
N VAL A 43 23.82 -2.17 -12.35
CA VAL A 43 24.63 -3.35 -12.02
C VAL A 43 24.68 -3.52 -10.49
N GLY A 44 24.52 -4.77 -10.03
CA GLY A 44 24.58 -5.12 -8.60
C GLY A 44 23.35 -4.69 -7.78
N ARG A 45 22.29 -4.22 -8.41
CA ARG A 45 21.05 -3.86 -7.72
C ARG A 45 20.39 -5.12 -7.14
N PRO A 46 20.11 -5.15 -5.82
CA PRO A 46 19.43 -6.29 -5.21
C PRO A 46 18.07 -6.53 -5.86
N LYS A 47 17.77 -7.78 -6.17
CA LYS A 47 16.41 -8.14 -6.63
C LYS A 47 15.46 -8.13 -5.44
N TYR A 48 14.19 -7.85 -5.73
CA TYR A 48 13.15 -7.99 -4.72
C TYR A 48 13.08 -9.44 -4.21
N ASN A 49 12.85 -9.59 -2.92
CA ASN A 49 12.66 -10.91 -2.31
C ASN A 49 11.49 -11.63 -3.03
N PRO A 50 11.69 -12.87 -3.54
CA PRO A 50 10.66 -13.58 -4.28
C PRO A 50 9.62 -14.27 -3.38
N HIS A 51 9.86 -14.37 -2.07
CA HIS A 51 8.97 -15.09 -1.16
C HIS A 51 7.58 -14.47 -1.12
N ALA A 52 6.58 -15.35 -1.11
CA ALA A 52 5.18 -14.96 -1.04
C ALA A 52 4.79 -14.36 0.31
N ALA A 53 3.73 -13.58 0.30
CA ALA A 53 3.08 -13.13 1.53
C ALA A 53 2.30 -14.29 2.17
N TYR A 54 2.05 -14.18 3.47
CA TYR A 54 1.30 -15.15 4.24
C TYR A 54 0.35 -14.46 5.24
N PRO A 55 -0.80 -15.09 5.55
CA PRO A 55 -1.73 -14.57 6.54
C PRO A 55 -1.19 -14.78 7.95
N LEU A 56 -1.44 -13.81 8.82
CA LEU A 56 -1.23 -13.93 10.27
C LEU A 56 -2.55 -14.34 10.92
N THR A 57 -2.53 -15.38 11.74
CA THR A 57 -3.73 -15.86 12.44
C THR A 57 -4.19 -14.87 13.50
N ASP A 58 -5.48 -14.90 13.84
CA ASP A 58 -6.07 -13.98 14.83
C ASP A 58 -5.48 -14.15 16.22
N GLU A 59 -4.95 -15.34 16.53
CA GLU A 59 -4.20 -15.61 17.78
C GLU A 59 -3.03 -14.65 17.97
N TYR A 60 -2.32 -14.29 16.89
CA TYR A 60 -1.17 -13.39 16.95
C TYR A 60 -1.51 -11.95 16.57
N SER A 61 -2.56 -11.72 15.81
CA SER A 61 -2.98 -10.39 15.36
C SER A 61 -3.91 -9.68 16.34
N GLY A 62 -4.50 -10.43 17.29
CA GLY A 62 -5.39 -9.94 18.34
C GLY A 62 -6.81 -9.62 17.86
N LYS A 63 -6.99 -9.20 16.60
CA LYS A 63 -8.29 -8.87 16.00
C LYS A 63 -8.34 -9.29 14.54
N PRO A 64 -9.47 -9.80 14.03
CA PRO A 64 -9.70 -10.01 12.61
C PRO A 64 -9.52 -8.71 11.82
N TRP A 65 -9.01 -8.81 10.60
CA TRP A 65 -8.81 -7.64 9.75
C TRP A 65 -10.11 -6.89 9.42
N GLN A 66 -11.23 -7.61 9.34
CA GLN A 66 -12.56 -7.03 9.11
C GLN A 66 -12.97 -6.05 10.21
N GLU A 67 -12.70 -6.38 11.47
CA GLU A 67 -12.98 -5.49 12.62
C GLU A 67 -12.11 -4.23 12.58
N LYS A 68 -10.86 -4.36 12.15
CA LYS A 68 -9.95 -3.22 11.98
C LYS A 68 -10.44 -2.28 10.90
N VAL A 69 -10.85 -2.81 9.75
CA VAL A 69 -11.45 -2.04 8.66
C VAL A 69 -12.72 -1.33 9.12
N GLN A 70 -13.59 -2.02 9.87
CA GLN A 70 -14.79 -1.42 10.41
C GLN A 70 -14.48 -0.26 11.36
N SER A 71 -13.50 -0.41 12.23
CA SER A 71 -13.06 0.67 13.14
C SER A 71 -12.54 1.88 12.36
N ILE A 72 -11.78 1.66 11.29
CA ILE A 72 -11.30 2.74 10.43
C ILE A 72 -12.47 3.45 9.73
N ARG A 73 -13.46 2.72 9.23
CA ARG A 73 -14.63 3.32 8.57
C ARG A 73 -15.44 4.19 9.52
N LEU A 74 -15.61 3.76 10.77
CA LEU A 74 -16.27 4.59 11.79
C LEU A 74 -15.50 5.89 12.06
N GLU A 75 -14.17 5.83 12.10
CA GLU A 75 -13.34 7.02 12.28
C GLU A 75 -13.39 7.93 11.05
N MET A 76 -13.41 7.36 9.83
CA MET A 76 -13.58 8.10 8.59
C MET A 76 -14.94 8.84 8.57
N GLU A 77 -16.01 8.17 9.00
CA GLU A 77 -17.35 8.77 9.10
C GLU A 77 -17.35 9.94 10.10
N TYR A 78 -16.79 9.73 11.29
CA TYR A 78 -16.67 10.78 12.31
C TYR A 78 -15.87 11.98 11.81
N SER A 79 -14.80 11.74 11.07
CA SER A 79 -13.90 12.76 10.51
C SER A 79 -14.37 13.33 9.18
N SER A 80 -15.51 12.87 8.63
CA SER A 80 -16.03 13.26 7.32
C SER A 80 -15.02 13.04 6.19
N VAL A 81 -14.35 11.89 6.20
CA VAL A 81 -13.36 11.46 5.19
C VAL A 81 -13.95 10.38 4.31
N ASP A 82 -13.95 10.56 2.99
CA ASP A 82 -14.53 9.62 2.02
C ASP A 82 -13.60 8.44 1.70
N ALA A 83 -12.30 8.65 1.76
CA ALA A 83 -11.31 7.63 1.44
C ALA A 83 -10.00 7.81 2.24
N LEU A 84 -9.44 6.71 2.68
CA LEU A 84 -8.13 6.63 3.32
C LEU A 84 -7.16 5.88 2.42
N VAL A 85 -6.03 6.50 2.09
CA VAL A 85 -4.94 5.86 1.35
C VAL A 85 -3.84 5.47 2.34
N VAL A 86 -3.59 4.16 2.45
CA VAL A 86 -2.57 3.60 3.34
C VAL A 86 -1.34 3.25 2.51
N THR A 87 -0.19 3.83 2.85
CA THR A 87 1.08 3.63 2.15
C THR A 87 2.18 3.07 3.05
N ALA A 88 2.02 3.17 4.37
CA ALA A 88 2.96 2.60 5.32
C ALA A 88 2.82 1.07 5.35
N LEU A 89 3.93 0.36 5.16
CA LEU A 89 3.93 -1.10 4.95
C LEU A 89 3.56 -1.87 6.21
N ASP A 90 3.91 -1.36 7.38
CA ASP A 90 3.56 -1.89 8.70
C ASP A 90 2.08 -1.70 9.01
N GLU A 91 1.50 -0.56 8.65
CA GLU A 91 0.06 -0.32 8.77
C GLU A 91 -0.75 -1.25 7.86
N ILE A 92 -0.29 -1.49 6.62
CA ILE A 92 -0.91 -2.45 5.70
C ILE A 92 -0.83 -3.86 6.28
N ALA A 93 0.34 -4.24 6.79
CA ALA A 93 0.54 -5.54 7.41
C ALA A 93 -0.34 -5.75 8.65
N TRP A 94 -0.53 -4.71 9.44
CA TRP A 94 -1.45 -4.71 10.59
C TRP A 94 -2.91 -4.75 10.15
N LEU A 95 -3.30 -3.91 9.20
CA LEU A 95 -4.69 -3.76 8.77
C LEU A 95 -5.23 -5.06 8.18
N PHE A 96 -4.48 -5.69 7.28
CA PHE A 96 -4.92 -6.90 6.57
C PHE A 96 -4.52 -8.21 7.27
N ASN A 97 -3.82 -8.16 8.39
CA ASN A 97 -3.25 -9.35 9.03
C ASN A 97 -2.43 -10.20 8.06
N ILE A 98 -1.62 -9.57 7.20
CA ILE A 98 -0.71 -10.23 6.27
C ILE A 98 0.73 -9.88 6.58
N ARG A 99 1.63 -10.78 6.27
CA ARG A 99 3.07 -10.58 6.42
C ARG A 99 3.79 -10.94 5.13
N GLY A 100 4.99 -10.43 4.96
CA GLY A 100 5.84 -10.71 3.81
C GLY A 100 7.31 -10.58 4.17
N TYR A 101 8.16 -10.66 3.16
CA TYR A 101 9.62 -10.66 3.31
C TYR A 101 10.27 -9.57 2.46
N ASP A 102 9.57 -8.45 2.21
CA ASP A 102 10.04 -7.42 1.27
C ASP A 102 11.09 -6.49 1.85
N LEU A 103 11.18 -6.41 3.17
CA LEU A 103 12.24 -5.69 3.84
C LEU A 103 13.03 -6.63 4.76
N PRO A 104 14.37 -6.46 4.84
CA PRO A 104 15.19 -7.19 5.81
C PRO A 104 14.72 -6.93 7.24
N HIS A 105 14.63 -8.00 8.03
CA HIS A 105 14.28 -7.95 9.45
C HIS A 105 12.90 -7.38 9.79
N THR A 106 12.07 -7.10 8.77
CA THR A 106 10.73 -6.54 8.96
C THR A 106 9.73 -7.36 8.14
N PRO A 107 8.75 -8.03 8.78
CA PRO A 107 7.86 -8.96 8.09
C PRO A 107 6.71 -8.21 7.37
N VAL A 108 7.03 -7.42 6.37
CA VAL A 108 6.07 -6.61 5.61
C VAL A 108 6.05 -6.97 4.14
N LEU A 109 4.90 -6.71 3.51
CA LEU A 109 4.68 -6.80 2.08
C LEU A 109 4.67 -5.39 1.47
N ARG A 110 5.35 -5.18 0.36
CA ARG A 110 5.22 -3.94 -0.42
C ARG A 110 3.87 -3.88 -1.08
N ALA A 111 3.02 -3.04 -0.53
CA ALA A 111 1.65 -2.88 -0.99
C ALA A 111 1.17 -1.45 -0.75
N TYR A 112 0.02 -1.14 -1.31
CA TYR A 112 -0.76 0.07 -1.03
C TYR A 112 -2.20 -0.34 -0.81
N ALA A 113 -2.93 0.40 0.01
CA ALA A 113 -4.34 0.13 0.21
C ALA A 113 -5.17 1.41 0.09
N ILE A 114 -6.41 1.25 -0.34
CA ILE A 114 -7.43 2.30 -0.33
C ILE A 114 -8.64 1.74 0.40
N VAL A 115 -9.03 2.41 1.47
CA VAL A 115 -10.24 2.11 2.23
C VAL A 115 -11.26 3.19 1.91
N THR A 116 -12.46 2.79 1.50
CA THR A 116 -13.63 3.67 1.39
C THR A 116 -14.75 3.11 2.24
N HIS A 117 -15.86 3.85 2.36
CA HIS A 117 -17.04 3.36 3.07
C HIS A 117 -17.62 2.08 2.46
N GLU A 118 -17.49 1.91 1.13
CA GLU A 118 -18.11 0.82 0.38
C GLU A 118 -17.11 -0.20 -0.18
N SER A 119 -15.83 0.11 -0.21
CA SER A 119 -14.83 -0.76 -0.83
C SER A 119 -13.51 -0.80 -0.07
N LEU A 120 -12.74 -1.84 -0.35
CA LEU A 120 -11.41 -2.06 0.20
C LEU A 120 -10.51 -2.60 -0.91
N HIS A 121 -9.47 -1.86 -1.25
CA HIS A 121 -8.56 -2.23 -2.33
C HIS A 121 -7.16 -2.46 -1.77
N LEU A 122 -6.54 -3.57 -2.18
CA LEU A 122 -5.15 -3.90 -1.89
C LEU A 122 -4.35 -4.02 -3.19
N TYR A 123 -3.36 -3.17 -3.37
CA TYR A 123 -2.46 -3.17 -4.52
C TYR A 123 -1.13 -3.80 -4.12
N ALA A 124 -0.90 -5.01 -4.53
CA ALA A 124 0.33 -5.76 -4.26
C ALA A 124 0.80 -6.52 -5.51
N PRO A 125 2.08 -6.93 -5.61
CA PRO A 125 2.55 -7.78 -6.70
C PRO A 125 1.80 -9.11 -6.69
N ARG A 126 1.06 -9.44 -7.75
CA ARG A 126 0.20 -10.63 -7.82
C ARG A 126 0.94 -11.93 -7.54
N GLN A 127 2.20 -12.04 -7.97
CA GLN A 127 3.02 -13.22 -7.73
C GLN A 127 3.31 -13.50 -6.23
N LYS A 128 3.07 -12.53 -5.36
CA LYS A 128 3.25 -12.65 -3.91
C LYS A 128 1.97 -13.03 -3.17
N ILE A 129 0.83 -12.86 -3.81
CA ILE A 129 -0.47 -13.17 -3.24
C ILE A 129 -0.84 -14.60 -3.66
N LEU A 130 -0.60 -15.55 -2.77
CA LEU A 130 -0.96 -16.95 -2.98
C LEU A 130 -2.39 -17.24 -2.49
N ARG A 131 -2.87 -18.43 -2.81
CA ARG A 131 -4.22 -18.89 -2.45
C ARG A 131 -4.54 -18.74 -0.95
N SER A 132 -3.58 -18.93 -0.07
CA SER A 132 -3.75 -18.75 1.38
C SER A 132 -4.14 -17.32 1.75
N VAL A 133 -3.55 -16.32 1.08
CA VAL A 133 -3.89 -14.90 1.27
C VAL A 133 -5.22 -14.57 0.60
N ASP A 134 -5.50 -15.11 -0.59
CA ASP A 134 -6.81 -14.94 -1.27
C ASP A 134 -7.95 -15.43 -0.38
N ILE A 135 -7.80 -16.61 0.24
CA ILE A 135 -8.80 -17.18 1.17
C ILE A 135 -8.94 -16.32 2.42
N HIS A 136 -7.82 -15.90 3.03
CA HIS A 136 -7.80 -15.06 4.22
C HIS A 136 -8.51 -13.72 3.99
N LEU A 137 -8.24 -13.08 2.86
CA LEU A 137 -8.84 -11.80 2.48
C LEU A 137 -10.22 -11.94 1.81
N LYS A 138 -10.68 -13.18 1.57
CA LYS A 138 -11.96 -13.49 0.92
C LYS A 138 -12.12 -12.90 -0.48
N ILE A 139 -11.03 -12.81 -1.25
CA ILE A 139 -11.01 -12.16 -2.57
C ILE A 139 -11.98 -12.83 -3.55
N ASP A 140 -12.07 -14.15 -3.58
CA ASP A 140 -12.95 -14.91 -4.50
C ASP A 140 -14.44 -14.81 -4.15
N PHE A 141 -14.78 -14.34 -2.97
CA PHE A 141 -16.15 -14.24 -2.48
C PHE A 141 -16.65 -12.79 -2.42
N CYS A 142 -16.03 -11.93 -3.21
CA CYS A 142 -16.27 -10.48 -3.14
C CYS A 142 -17.58 -10.08 -3.79
N SER A 143 -18.64 -9.94 -2.99
CA SER A 143 -19.95 -9.45 -3.44
C SER A 143 -20.40 -8.15 -2.73
N HIS A 144 -19.65 -7.64 -1.76
CA HIS A 144 -20.08 -6.49 -0.95
C HIS A 144 -18.89 -5.64 -0.41
N ALA A 145 -19.21 -4.56 0.32
CA ALA A 145 -18.27 -3.58 0.84
C ALA A 145 -17.13 -4.15 1.72
N ASN A 146 -17.30 -5.34 2.28
CA ASN A 146 -16.33 -5.96 3.19
C ASN A 146 -15.38 -6.95 2.52
N CYS A 147 -15.20 -6.85 1.22
CA CYS A 147 -14.22 -7.66 0.53
C CYS A 147 -13.05 -6.84 0.00
N VAL A 148 -11.89 -7.50 -0.09
CA VAL A 148 -10.68 -6.94 -0.69
C VAL A 148 -10.72 -7.15 -2.21
N LYS A 149 -10.48 -6.08 -2.96
CA LYS A 149 -10.36 -6.09 -4.42
C LYS A 149 -8.92 -5.92 -4.82
#